data_d2298f91edebbc2498f2669bc225a4de
#
_entry.id   d2298f91edebbc2498f2669bc225a4de
#
_cell.length_a   1.000
_cell.length_b   1.000
_cell.length_c   1.000
_cell.angle_alpha   90.00
_cell.angle_beta   90.00
_cell.angle_gamma   90.00
#
_symmetry.space_group_name_H-M   'P 1'
#
loop_
_entity.id
_entity.type
_entity.pdbx_description
1 polymer ?
#
loop_
_entity_poly.entity_id
_entity_poly.type
_entity_poly.pdbx_seq_one_letter_code
_entity_poly.pdbx_strand_id
1 'polypeptide(L)'
;MGKLTALDNIIQAAKASAAELSEVTASAGHVPAHTGFPAPGEAPDHILVRGDNNAVMRQLLACGYGGAFQCIYLDPPFLSGADYQATVRIRSEKLGEELSVKVPAYQDTWTDGKGRGGSEEGREAYYKMLAENLVLARQLLADTGLLWLHLDWHTVHYARVMLDEIFGEERFLNEIIWQYKSGGSTKKHFARKHDTILVYAKAADYRIHIDKEKSYNRGLKPYRFKGVEEFEDETGWYTLVNAKDVWQIDMVGRTSAERNGYATQKPLALMERIVKASSEEGDLIGDFCCGSGGFLEAGAKLGRRTAGCDRSMLAAALAEKRLLDGGYPYQRYDMDAESLPEGSDGDFTGQDSLLGGLKPADRTMLQRIASEDPQALVLFETALPDGRRRKVDVFGRETVISCTEDA
;
A
#
# COMPACT_ATOMS: atom_id res chain seq x y z
N MET A 1 -33.50 -5.60 -7.49
CA MET A 1 -32.56 -6.64 -7.00
C MET A 1 -32.05 -6.21 -5.62
N GLY A 2 -32.04 -7.09 -4.63
CA GLY A 2 -31.51 -6.72 -3.30
C GLY A 2 -29.99 -6.49 -3.34
N LYS A 3 -29.46 -5.59 -2.50
CA LYS A 3 -28.01 -5.28 -2.47
C LYS A 3 -27.14 -6.53 -2.27
N LEU A 4 -27.58 -7.50 -1.48
CA LEU A 4 -26.86 -8.75 -1.25
C LEU A 4 -26.81 -9.63 -2.52
N THR A 5 -27.90 -9.70 -3.28
CA THR A 5 -27.93 -10.46 -4.56
C THR A 5 -27.01 -9.84 -5.60
N ALA A 6 -26.91 -8.50 -5.65
CA ALA A 6 -25.97 -7.82 -6.53
C ALA A 6 -24.53 -8.09 -6.12
N LEU A 7 -24.23 -8.10 -4.82
CA LEU A 7 -22.91 -8.41 -4.28
C LEU A 7 -22.49 -9.85 -4.61
N ASP A 8 -23.39 -10.83 -4.44
CA ASP A 8 -23.13 -12.23 -4.79
C ASP A 8 -22.79 -12.39 -6.28
N ASN A 9 -23.56 -11.78 -7.18
CA ASN A 9 -23.25 -11.79 -8.62
C ASN A 9 -21.85 -11.23 -8.93
N ILE A 10 -21.44 -10.17 -8.26
CA ILE A 10 -20.10 -9.57 -8.40
C ILE A 10 -19.03 -10.56 -7.97
N ILE A 11 -19.21 -11.22 -6.84
CA ILE A 11 -18.25 -12.20 -6.30
C ILE A 11 -18.13 -13.41 -7.25
N GLN A 12 -19.25 -13.94 -7.74
CA GLN A 12 -19.25 -15.08 -8.67
C GLN A 12 -18.55 -14.72 -10.00
N ALA A 13 -18.77 -13.51 -10.52
CA ALA A 13 -18.08 -13.03 -11.72
C ALA A 13 -16.56 -12.92 -11.49
N ALA A 14 -16.12 -12.41 -10.33
CA ALA A 14 -14.70 -12.34 -9.99
C ALA A 14 -14.06 -13.73 -9.86
N LYS A 15 -14.76 -14.68 -9.22
CA LYS A 15 -14.31 -16.08 -9.11
C LYS A 15 -14.17 -16.74 -10.48
N ALA A 16 -15.14 -16.55 -11.38
CA ALA A 16 -15.10 -17.11 -12.73
C ALA A 16 -13.92 -16.56 -13.54
N SER A 17 -13.72 -15.24 -13.53
CA SER A 17 -12.60 -14.59 -14.21
C SER A 17 -11.23 -15.07 -13.71
N ALA A 18 -11.08 -15.33 -12.41
CA ALA A 18 -9.85 -15.84 -11.85
C ALA A 18 -9.63 -17.34 -12.14
N ALA A 19 -10.69 -18.14 -12.26
CA ALA A 19 -10.61 -19.54 -12.66
C ALA A 19 -10.13 -19.69 -14.10
N GLU A 20 -10.65 -18.87 -15.04
CA GLU A 20 -10.20 -18.83 -16.43
C GLU A 20 -8.69 -18.55 -16.53
N LEU A 21 -8.17 -17.63 -15.71
CA LEU A 21 -6.74 -17.34 -15.66
C LEU A 21 -5.92 -18.57 -15.21
N SER A 22 -6.39 -19.31 -14.20
CA SER A 22 -5.72 -20.51 -13.70
C SER A 22 -5.66 -21.62 -14.76
N GLU A 23 -6.72 -21.79 -15.54
CA GLU A 23 -6.76 -22.78 -16.65
C GLU A 23 -5.79 -22.39 -17.78
N VAL A 24 -5.74 -21.10 -18.14
CA VAL A 24 -4.81 -20.59 -19.17
C VAL A 24 -3.37 -20.78 -18.74
N THR A 25 -3.04 -20.48 -17.47
CA THR A 25 -1.67 -20.66 -16.95
C THR A 25 -1.28 -22.13 -16.85
N ALA A 26 -2.20 -23.01 -16.46
CA ALA A 26 -1.95 -24.47 -16.41
C ALA A 26 -1.76 -25.09 -17.79
N SER A 27 -2.48 -24.61 -18.82
CA SER A 27 -2.43 -25.15 -20.19
C SER A 27 -1.28 -24.58 -21.02
N ALA A 28 -0.83 -23.37 -20.75
CA ALA A 28 0.15 -22.70 -21.61
C ALA A 28 1.62 -23.10 -21.36
N GLY A 29 1.92 -23.85 -20.29
CA GLY A 29 3.30 -24.32 -19.98
C GLY A 29 4.36 -23.20 -19.92
N HIS A 30 4.07 -22.04 -20.46
CA HIS A 30 4.89 -20.82 -20.45
C HIS A 30 4.01 -19.65 -20.90
N VAL A 31 3.75 -18.70 -20.03
CA VAL A 31 3.14 -17.42 -20.41
C VAL A 31 4.22 -16.56 -21.07
N PRO A 32 3.92 -15.90 -22.21
CA PRO A 32 4.90 -15.04 -22.86
C PRO A 32 5.41 -13.98 -21.88
N ALA A 33 6.71 -13.91 -21.71
CA ALA A 33 7.41 -12.93 -20.85
C ALA A 33 7.33 -11.51 -21.47
N HIS A 34 6.12 -10.96 -21.63
CA HIS A 34 5.97 -9.59 -22.13
C HIS A 34 6.30 -8.51 -21.08
N THR A 35 6.51 -8.90 -19.81
CA THR A 35 6.78 -7.95 -18.72
C THR A 35 8.12 -8.17 -18.02
N GLY A 36 8.86 -9.22 -18.36
CA GLY A 36 10.17 -9.50 -17.74
C GLY A 36 10.13 -9.86 -16.25
N PHE A 37 8.96 -10.18 -15.67
CA PHE A 37 8.87 -10.62 -14.28
C PHE A 37 9.60 -11.96 -14.13
N PRO A 38 10.53 -12.08 -13.15
CA PRO A 38 11.22 -13.32 -12.86
C PRO A 38 10.28 -14.36 -12.23
N ALA A 39 10.61 -15.62 -12.36
CA ALA A 39 9.98 -16.68 -11.58
C ALA A 39 10.29 -16.50 -10.07
N PRO A 40 9.47 -17.05 -9.15
CA PRO A 40 9.65 -16.85 -7.69
C PRO A 40 11.05 -17.18 -7.17
N GLY A 41 11.73 -18.19 -7.74
CA GLY A 41 13.09 -18.61 -7.36
C GLY A 41 14.23 -17.75 -7.94
N GLU A 42 13.93 -16.91 -8.92
CA GLU A 42 14.88 -16.03 -9.61
C GLU A 42 14.67 -14.55 -9.25
N ALA A 43 13.60 -14.27 -8.54
CA ALA A 43 13.22 -12.91 -8.18
C ALA A 43 14.18 -12.31 -7.14
N PRO A 44 14.50 -11.00 -7.26
CA PRO A 44 15.17 -10.27 -6.20
C PRO A 44 14.32 -10.26 -4.92
N ASP A 45 14.92 -9.89 -3.81
CA ASP A 45 14.24 -9.86 -2.51
C ASP A 45 13.06 -8.89 -2.50
N HIS A 46 13.13 -7.79 -3.25
CA HIS A 46 12.07 -6.80 -3.30
C HIS A 46 11.67 -6.48 -4.74
N ILE A 47 10.36 -6.58 -5.01
CA ILE A 47 9.74 -6.26 -6.31
C ILE A 47 8.82 -5.07 -6.10
N LEU A 48 9.01 -4.02 -6.89
CA LEU A 48 8.14 -2.85 -6.92
C LEU A 48 7.59 -2.68 -8.34
N VAL A 49 6.27 -2.59 -8.46
CA VAL A 49 5.60 -2.45 -9.75
C VAL A 49 4.79 -1.15 -9.79
N ARG A 50 4.94 -0.36 -10.85
CA ARG A 50 3.96 0.66 -11.17
C ARG A 50 2.92 0.05 -12.12
N GLY A 51 1.64 0.06 -11.72
CA GLY A 51 0.57 -0.51 -12.53
C GLY A 51 -0.72 -0.73 -11.77
N ASP A 52 -1.75 -1.14 -12.51
CA ASP A 52 -3.02 -1.55 -11.93
C ASP A 52 -2.87 -2.82 -11.09
N ASN A 53 -3.39 -2.83 -9.87
CA ASN A 53 -3.20 -3.91 -8.91
C ASN A 53 -3.76 -5.26 -9.38
N ASN A 54 -4.93 -5.27 -10.04
CA ASN A 54 -5.49 -6.51 -10.60
C ASN A 54 -4.61 -7.05 -11.72
N ALA A 55 -4.13 -6.17 -12.61
CA ALA A 55 -3.23 -6.55 -13.69
C ALA A 55 -1.90 -7.11 -13.15
N VAL A 56 -1.32 -6.47 -12.13
CA VAL A 56 -0.08 -6.92 -11.47
C VAL A 56 -0.28 -8.29 -10.80
N MET A 57 -1.35 -8.47 -10.02
CA MET A 57 -1.64 -9.76 -9.36
C MET A 57 -1.87 -10.88 -10.37
N ARG A 58 -2.58 -10.62 -11.49
CA ARG A 58 -2.76 -11.58 -12.59
C ARG A 58 -1.43 -11.95 -13.22
N GLN A 59 -0.55 -10.98 -13.45
CA GLN A 59 0.79 -11.22 -14.00
C GLN A 59 1.65 -12.05 -13.05
N LEU A 60 1.63 -11.77 -11.75
CA LEU A 60 2.33 -12.59 -10.75
C LEU A 60 1.83 -14.04 -10.76
N LEU A 61 0.50 -14.26 -10.82
CA LEU A 61 -0.06 -15.61 -10.96
C LEU A 61 0.42 -16.30 -12.22
N ALA A 62 0.45 -15.59 -13.35
CA ALA A 62 0.96 -16.10 -14.62
C ALA A 62 2.46 -16.47 -14.56
N CYS A 63 3.25 -15.77 -13.75
CA CYS A 63 4.67 -16.04 -13.51
C CYS A 63 4.94 -17.11 -12.43
N GLY A 64 3.88 -17.78 -11.90
CA GLY A 64 4.03 -18.89 -10.96
C GLY A 64 4.07 -18.50 -9.49
N TYR A 65 3.64 -17.29 -9.11
CA TYR A 65 3.55 -16.86 -7.71
C TYR A 65 2.30 -17.34 -6.98
N GLY A 66 1.46 -18.19 -7.60
CA GLY A 66 0.33 -18.81 -6.93
C GLY A 66 0.79 -19.57 -5.69
N GLY A 67 0.21 -19.28 -4.52
CA GLY A 67 0.59 -19.91 -3.26
C GLY A 67 1.93 -19.46 -2.68
N ALA A 68 2.54 -18.38 -3.15
CA ALA A 68 3.87 -17.96 -2.72
C ALA A 68 3.89 -16.97 -1.55
N PHE A 69 2.81 -16.22 -1.32
CA PHE A 69 2.77 -15.14 -0.35
C PHE A 69 2.33 -15.61 1.02
N GLN A 70 3.15 -15.42 2.04
CA GLN A 70 2.79 -15.75 3.42
C GLN A 70 1.87 -14.69 4.05
N CYS A 71 1.98 -13.44 3.62
CA CYS A 71 1.12 -12.35 4.05
C CYS A 71 0.80 -11.45 2.86
N ILE A 72 -0.47 -11.08 2.72
CA ILE A 72 -0.89 -10.01 1.83
C ILE A 72 -1.64 -8.97 2.66
N TYR A 73 -1.16 -7.73 2.63
CA TYR A 73 -1.84 -6.57 3.16
C TYR A 73 -2.46 -5.79 2.01
N LEU A 74 -3.71 -5.38 2.14
CA LEU A 74 -4.42 -4.55 1.17
C LEU A 74 -5.04 -3.35 1.87
N ASP A 75 -4.70 -2.15 1.39
CA ASP A 75 -5.26 -0.86 1.81
C ASP A 75 -5.86 -0.14 0.58
N PRO A 76 -6.94 -0.71 -0.02
CA PRO A 76 -7.55 -0.15 -1.22
C PRO A 76 -8.26 1.17 -0.91
N PRO A 77 -8.69 1.94 -1.92
CA PRO A 77 -9.60 3.06 -1.71
C PRO A 77 -10.83 2.63 -0.88
N PHE A 78 -11.36 3.54 -0.02
CA PHE A 78 -12.43 3.21 0.96
C PHE A 78 -13.83 3.57 0.50
N LEU A 79 -13.98 4.08 -0.74
CA LEU A 79 -15.25 4.64 -1.23
C LEU A 79 -15.70 5.86 -0.41
N SER A 80 -14.74 6.66 0.03
CA SER A 80 -15.00 7.83 0.88
C SER A 80 -15.67 8.99 0.14
N GLY A 81 -15.66 8.97 -1.19
CA GLY A 81 -16.19 10.03 -2.04
C GLY A 81 -15.29 11.27 -2.10
N ALA A 82 -14.02 11.15 -1.71
CA ALA A 82 -13.04 12.23 -1.74
C ALA A 82 -11.82 11.82 -2.56
N ASP A 83 -11.25 12.76 -3.31
CA ASP A 83 -9.97 12.57 -3.97
C ASP A 83 -8.84 13.05 -3.04
N TYR A 84 -7.80 12.26 -2.93
CA TYR A 84 -6.71 12.50 -2.01
C TYR A 84 -5.53 13.16 -2.72
N GLN A 85 -4.89 14.10 -2.00
CA GLN A 85 -3.75 14.86 -2.49
C GLN A 85 -2.53 14.61 -1.59
N ALA A 86 -1.38 14.42 -2.21
CA ALA A 86 -0.10 14.46 -1.53
C ALA A 86 0.41 15.90 -1.44
N THR A 87 1.25 16.18 -0.44
CA THR A 87 1.94 17.46 -0.31
C THR A 87 3.41 17.26 -0.60
N VAL A 88 3.85 17.75 -1.75
CA VAL A 88 5.25 17.77 -2.14
C VAL A 88 5.89 19.06 -1.63
N ARG A 89 6.97 18.94 -0.87
CA ARG A 89 7.76 20.09 -0.39
C ARG A 89 9.04 20.16 -1.19
N ILE A 90 9.27 21.32 -1.78
CA ILE A 90 10.45 21.64 -2.57
C ILE A 90 11.21 22.72 -1.83
N ARG A 91 12.48 22.48 -1.53
CA ARG A 91 13.35 23.43 -0.87
C ARG A 91 14.56 23.69 -1.73
N SER A 92 14.71 24.90 -2.21
CA SER A 92 15.88 25.37 -2.90
C SER A 92 16.78 26.13 -1.92
N GLU A 93 17.88 25.52 -1.52
CA GLU A 93 18.87 26.18 -0.66
C GLU A 93 19.59 27.29 -1.43
N LYS A 94 19.80 27.11 -2.74
CA LYS A 94 20.43 28.09 -3.61
C LYS A 94 19.63 29.40 -3.72
N LEU A 95 18.30 29.30 -3.74
CA LEU A 95 17.41 30.46 -3.86
C LEU A 95 16.89 30.94 -2.50
N GLY A 96 17.08 30.15 -1.42
CA GLY A 96 16.50 30.42 -0.10
C GLY A 96 14.99 30.33 -0.09
N GLU A 97 14.40 29.55 -1.01
CA GLU A 97 12.95 29.45 -1.20
C GLU A 97 12.43 28.05 -0.80
N GLU A 98 11.22 28.03 -0.26
CA GLU A 98 10.48 26.79 0.04
C GLU A 98 9.08 26.88 -0.60
N LEU A 99 8.71 25.84 -1.34
CA LEU A 99 7.43 25.70 -2.00
C LEU A 99 6.74 24.41 -1.54
N SER A 100 5.44 24.51 -1.20
CA SER A 100 4.61 23.34 -0.88
C SER A 100 3.52 23.21 -1.92
N VAL A 101 3.58 22.13 -2.72
CA VAL A 101 2.66 21.87 -3.82
C VAL A 101 1.76 20.67 -3.44
N LYS A 102 0.46 20.83 -3.71
CA LYS A 102 -0.48 19.72 -3.62
C LYS A 102 -0.62 19.07 -4.99
N VAL A 103 -0.39 17.75 -5.03
CA VAL A 103 -0.54 16.94 -6.24
C VAL A 103 -1.54 15.82 -6.02
N PRO A 104 -2.25 15.34 -7.04
CA PRO A 104 -3.10 14.16 -6.89
C PRO A 104 -2.30 12.95 -6.39
N ALA A 105 -2.82 12.27 -5.37
CA ALA A 105 -2.28 11.01 -4.88
C ALA A 105 -3.05 9.84 -5.45
N TYR A 106 -4.34 9.75 -5.13
CA TYR A 106 -5.25 8.77 -5.71
C TYR A 106 -6.70 9.27 -5.64
N GLN A 107 -7.55 8.71 -6.51
CA GLN A 107 -8.96 9.01 -6.56
C GLN A 107 -9.74 7.99 -5.73
N ASP A 108 -10.67 8.48 -4.91
CA ASP A 108 -11.63 7.66 -4.18
C ASP A 108 -13.08 8.14 -4.41
N THR A 109 -13.26 8.94 -5.46
CA THR A 109 -14.55 9.34 -6.00
C THR A 109 -14.94 8.40 -7.12
N TRP A 110 -15.79 7.44 -6.81
CA TRP A 110 -16.32 6.46 -7.75
C TRP A 110 -17.55 7.04 -8.44
N THR A 111 -17.43 7.36 -9.72
CA THR A 111 -18.45 8.02 -10.50
C THR A 111 -19.16 7.05 -11.46
N ASP A 112 -20.39 7.41 -11.87
CA ASP A 112 -21.00 6.83 -13.07
C ASP A 112 -20.26 7.33 -14.34
N GLY A 113 -20.54 6.72 -15.49
CA GLY A 113 -19.98 7.16 -16.77
C GLY A 113 -20.31 8.63 -17.16
N LYS A 114 -21.08 9.35 -16.32
CA LYS A 114 -21.44 10.77 -16.46
C LYS A 114 -20.76 11.67 -15.41
N GLY A 115 -19.82 11.13 -14.64
CA GLY A 115 -19.03 11.87 -13.67
C GLY A 115 -19.74 12.19 -12.34
N ARG A 116 -20.87 11.52 -12.02
CA ARG A 116 -21.58 11.71 -10.74
C ARG A 116 -21.05 10.80 -9.67
N GLY A 117 -20.43 11.37 -8.66
CA GLY A 117 -19.92 10.62 -7.49
C GLY A 117 -21.05 10.02 -6.64
N GLY A 118 -20.77 8.87 -6.00
CA GLY A 118 -21.69 8.19 -5.10
C GLY A 118 -22.90 7.53 -5.79
N SER A 119 -22.88 7.39 -7.10
CA SER A 119 -23.91 6.69 -7.88
C SER A 119 -23.93 5.21 -7.57
N GLU A 120 -25.00 4.51 -7.95
CA GLU A 120 -25.12 3.07 -7.80
C GLU A 120 -24.07 2.35 -8.67
N GLU A 121 -23.89 2.82 -9.91
CA GLU A 121 -22.89 2.30 -10.85
C GLU A 121 -21.45 2.49 -10.33
N GLY A 122 -21.14 3.63 -9.72
CA GLY A 122 -19.84 3.88 -9.12
C GLY A 122 -19.55 2.92 -7.95
N ARG A 123 -20.55 2.69 -7.09
CA ARG A 123 -20.42 1.69 -6.02
C ARG A 123 -20.25 0.26 -6.55
N GLU A 124 -20.98 -0.09 -7.58
CA GLU A 124 -20.84 -1.40 -8.22
C GLU A 124 -19.45 -1.59 -8.81
N ALA A 125 -18.90 -0.58 -9.49
CA ALA A 125 -17.56 -0.62 -10.02
C ALA A 125 -16.50 -0.80 -8.91
N TYR A 126 -16.66 -0.10 -7.78
CA TYR A 126 -15.82 -0.28 -6.60
C TYR A 126 -15.85 -1.72 -6.07
N TYR A 127 -17.05 -2.28 -5.87
CA TYR A 127 -17.16 -3.65 -5.34
C TYR A 127 -16.65 -4.70 -6.32
N LYS A 128 -16.75 -4.47 -7.65
CA LYS A 128 -16.13 -5.34 -8.65
C LYS A 128 -14.60 -5.34 -8.51
N MET A 129 -13.99 -4.16 -8.45
CA MET A 129 -12.55 -4.03 -8.22
C MET A 129 -12.12 -4.73 -6.93
N LEU A 130 -12.85 -4.49 -5.83
CA LEU A 130 -12.52 -5.10 -4.53
C LEU A 130 -12.66 -6.62 -4.57
N ALA A 131 -13.73 -7.18 -5.17
CA ALA A 131 -13.92 -8.62 -5.31
C ALA A 131 -12.78 -9.28 -6.09
N GLU A 132 -12.37 -8.68 -7.22
CA GLU A 132 -11.22 -9.16 -7.99
C GLU A 132 -9.94 -9.15 -7.16
N ASN A 133 -9.64 -8.05 -6.46
CA ASN A 133 -8.49 -7.97 -5.57
C ASN A 133 -8.48 -9.11 -4.55
N LEU A 134 -9.60 -9.39 -3.90
CA LEU A 134 -9.70 -10.42 -2.87
C LEU A 134 -9.54 -11.84 -3.43
N VAL A 135 -10.10 -12.11 -4.60
CA VAL A 135 -9.99 -13.43 -5.25
C VAL A 135 -8.55 -13.67 -5.71
N LEU A 136 -7.90 -12.68 -6.34
CA LEU A 136 -6.51 -12.78 -6.78
C LEU A 136 -5.54 -12.88 -5.60
N ALA A 137 -5.75 -12.10 -4.55
CA ALA A 137 -4.97 -12.18 -3.32
C ALA A 137 -5.06 -13.58 -2.70
N ARG A 138 -6.27 -14.18 -2.65
CA ARG A 138 -6.43 -15.55 -2.16
C ARG A 138 -5.64 -16.59 -2.97
N GLN A 139 -5.56 -16.42 -4.29
CA GLN A 139 -4.77 -17.32 -5.15
C GLN A 139 -3.26 -17.16 -4.93
N LEU A 140 -2.79 -15.92 -4.70
CA LEU A 140 -1.39 -15.62 -4.42
C LEU A 140 -0.93 -16.11 -3.04
N LEU A 141 -1.82 -16.16 -2.04
CA LEU A 141 -1.50 -16.58 -0.68
C LEU A 141 -1.05 -18.05 -0.62
N ALA A 142 -0.04 -18.33 0.18
CA ALA A 142 0.34 -19.67 0.62
C ALA A 142 -0.80 -20.31 1.45
N ASP A 143 -0.85 -21.62 1.54
CA ASP A 143 -1.90 -22.31 2.31
C ASP A 143 -1.85 -21.93 3.80
N THR A 144 -0.67 -21.61 4.33
CA THR A 144 -0.48 -21.08 5.69
C THR A 144 -0.64 -19.56 5.78
N GLY A 145 -0.92 -18.89 4.66
CA GLY A 145 -0.88 -17.43 4.51
C GLY A 145 -2.12 -16.70 5.04
N LEU A 146 -1.91 -15.43 5.35
CA LEU A 146 -2.93 -14.53 5.89
C LEU A 146 -3.17 -13.32 4.98
N LEU A 147 -4.44 -12.98 4.81
CA LEU A 147 -4.89 -11.70 4.25
C LEU A 147 -5.20 -10.71 5.37
N TRP A 148 -4.73 -9.48 5.22
CA TRP A 148 -5.06 -8.33 6.06
C TRP A 148 -5.71 -7.26 5.19
N LEU A 149 -7.03 -7.09 5.27
CA LEU A 149 -7.79 -6.10 4.50
C LEU A 149 -8.10 -4.90 5.39
N HIS A 150 -7.50 -3.75 5.09
CA HIS A 150 -7.66 -2.51 5.82
C HIS A 150 -8.73 -1.64 5.15
N LEU A 151 -9.75 -1.28 5.88
CA LEU A 151 -10.87 -0.44 5.43
C LEU A 151 -11.37 0.45 6.57
N ASP A 152 -12.14 1.46 6.21
CA ASP A 152 -12.88 2.24 7.18
C ASP A 152 -14.37 1.83 7.24
N TRP A 153 -15.14 2.58 8.01
CA TRP A 153 -16.57 2.34 8.24
C TRP A 153 -17.44 2.42 6.97
N HIS A 154 -16.97 2.98 5.85
CA HIS A 154 -17.76 3.09 4.61
C HIS A 154 -18.02 1.72 3.99
N THR A 155 -17.04 0.84 3.98
CA THR A 155 -17.06 -0.37 3.17
C THR A 155 -16.76 -1.66 3.92
N VAL A 156 -16.17 -1.61 5.12
CA VAL A 156 -15.73 -2.79 5.88
C VAL A 156 -16.80 -3.87 6.04
N HIS A 157 -18.07 -3.49 6.28
CA HIS A 157 -19.15 -4.44 6.51
C HIS A 157 -19.54 -5.22 5.25
N TYR A 158 -19.48 -4.59 4.07
CA TYR A 158 -19.68 -5.26 2.79
C TYR A 158 -18.47 -6.13 2.43
N ALA A 159 -17.28 -5.65 2.68
CA ALA A 159 -16.03 -6.39 2.47
C ALA A 159 -15.99 -7.65 3.35
N ARG A 160 -16.51 -7.60 4.59
CA ARG A 160 -16.64 -8.77 5.46
C ARG A 160 -17.48 -9.86 4.79
N VAL A 161 -18.66 -9.52 4.25
CA VAL A 161 -19.52 -10.49 3.52
C VAL A 161 -18.81 -11.05 2.30
N MET A 162 -18.08 -10.20 1.54
CA MET A 162 -17.30 -10.67 0.38
C MET A 162 -16.20 -11.66 0.80
N LEU A 163 -15.51 -11.39 1.90
CA LEU A 163 -14.46 -12.28 2.41
C LEU A 163 -15.02 -13.61 2.92
N ASP A 164 -16.17 -13.60 3.59
CA ASP A 164 -16.85 -14.83 4.01
C ASP A 164 -17.19 -15.71 2.81
N GLU A 165 -17.65 -15.12 1.70
CA GLU A 165 -17.96 -15.84 0.46
C GLU A 165 -16.71 -16.31 -0.32
N ILE A 166 -15.60 -15.54 -0.26
CA ILE A 166 -14.38 -15.84 -1.01
C ILE A 166 -13.48 -16.80 -0.25
N PHE A 167 -13.27 -16.59 1.05
CA PHE A 167 -12.36 -17.37 1.88
C PHE A 167 -13.06 -18.50 2.65
N GLY A 168 -14.32 -18.32 3.02
CA GLY A 168 -15.11 -19.11 3.95
C GLY A 168 -15.25 -18.40 5.29
N GLU A 169 -16.44 -18.40 5.88
CA GLU A 169 -16.74 -17.78 7.17
C GLU A 169 -15.83 -18.33 8.29
N GLU A 170 -15.53 -19.64 8.22
CA GLU A 170 -14.65 -20.33 9.18
C GLU A 170 -13.17 -19.94 9.05
N ARG A 171 -12.79 -19.17 8.04
CA ARG A 171 -11.42 -18.64 7.83
C ARG A 171 -11.22 -17.25 8.42
N PHE A 172 -12.26 -16.65 8.94
CA PHE A 172 -12.15 -15.39 9.66
C PHE A 172 -11.40 -15.57 10.97
N LEU A 173 -10.37 -14.76 11.19
CA LEU A 173 -9.55 -14.80 12.40
C LEU A 173 -9.87 -13.66 13.35
N ASN A 174 -9.77 -12.43 12.86
CA ASN A 174 -9.97 -11.23 13.67
C ASN A 174 -10.52 -10.06 12.88
N GLU A 175 -11.25 -9.21 13.58
CA GLU A 175 -11.51 -7.82 13.24
C GLU A 175 -10.63 -6.95 14.15
N ILE A 176 -9.53 -6.43 13.60
CA ILE A 176 -8.63 -5.54 14.35
C ILE A 176 -9.16 -4.12 14.26
N ILE A 177 -9.36 -3.49 15.39
CA ILE A 177 -9.70 -2.08 15.50
C ILE A 177 -8.42 -1.27 15.69
N TRP A 178 -7.94 -0.64 14.62
CA TRP A 178 -6.82 0.28 14.73
C TRP A 178 -7.30 1.65 15.19
N GLN A 179 -7.10 1.95 16.46
CA GLN A 179 -7.50 3.20 17.11
C GLN A 179 -6.36 4.22 17.10
N TYR A 180 -6.69 5.47 16.75
CA TYR A 180 -5.76 6.59 16.73
C TYR A 180 -6.36 7.86 17.34
N LYS A 181 -5.51 8.77 17.86
CA LYS A 181 -5.93 10.01 18.55
C LYS A 181 -6.26 11.13 17.58
N SER A 182 -5.57 11.20 16.44
CA SER A 182 -5.74 12.25 15.43
C SER A 182 -7.08 12.16 14.69
N GLY A 183 -7.36 13.16 13.87
CA GLY A 183 -8.60 13.28 13.13
C GLY A 183 -9.59 14.27 13.72
N GLY A 184 -10.58 14.66 12.92
CA GLY A 184 -11.56 15.70 13.25
C GLY A 184 -12.47 15.37 14.44
N SER A 185 -13.09 16.39 14.98
CA SER A 185 -14.21 16.27 15.90
C SER A 185 -15.46 16.86 15.25
N THR A 186 -16.63 16.40 15.68
CA THR A 186 -17.92 16.83 15.16
C THR A 186 -18.93 16.93 16.30
N LYS A 187 -19.92 17.82 16.14
CA LYS A 187 -21.06 17.94 17.07
C LYS A 187 -22.27 17.11 16.64
N LYS A 188 -22.23 16.46 15.47
CA LYS A 188 -23.37 15.74 14.89
C LYS A 188 -23.36 14.23 15.18
N HIS A 189 -22.21 13.65 15.49
CA HIS A 189 -22.04 12.23 15.80
C HIS A 189 -20.75 12.04 16.61
N PHE A 190 -20.51 10.85 17.13
CA PHE A 190 -19.22 10.52 17.76
C PHE A 190 -18.09 10.64 16.76
N ALA A 191 -16.93 11.15 17.20
CA ALA A 191 -15.75 11.26 16.35
C ALA A 191 -15.25 9.85 15.96
N ARG A 192 -15.06 9.63 14.67
CA ARG A 192 -14.50 8.39 14.12
C ARG A 192 -13.00 8.40 14.32
N LYS A 193 -12.50 7.50 15.13
CA LYS A 193 -11.10 7.47 15.61
C LYS A 193 -10.48 6.09 15.42
N HIS A 194 -10.98 5.33 14.48
CA HIS A 194 -10.44 4.01 14.13
C HIS A 194 -10.72 3.67 12.67
N ASP A 195 -9.87 2.83 12.16
CA ASP A 195 -10.10 2.02 10.97
C ASP A 195 -10.19 0.55 11.39
N THR A 196 -10.64 -0.30 10.50
CA THR A 196 -10.84 -1.73 10.75
C THR A 196 -9.97 -2.54 9.81
N ILE A 197 -9.28 -3.56 10.35
CA ILE A 197 -8.49 -4.48 9.55
C ILE A 197 -9.07 -5.88 9.73
N LEU A 198 -9.63 -6.45 8.66
CA LEU A 198 -10.16 -7.81 8.63
C LEU A 198 -9.04 -8.80 8.34
N VAL A 199 -8.92 -9.84 9.17
CA VAL A 199 -7.88 -10.86 9.04
C VAL A 199 -8.49 -12.20 8.69
N TYR A 200 -8.06 -12.77 7.55
CA TYR A 200 -8.51 -14.07 7.06
C TYR A 200 -7.34 -14.99 6.77
N ALA A 201 -7.50 -16.28 7.10
CA ALA A 201 -6.57 -17.31 6.70
C ALA A 201 -6.93 -17.89 5.32
N LYS A 202 -5.93 -18.29 4.53
CA LYS A 202 -6.15 -19.00 3.27
C LYS A 202 -6.77 -20.38 3.49
N ALA A 203 -6.28 -21.14 4.47
CA ALA A 203 -6.70 -22.48 4.82
C ALA A 203 -6.75 -22.68 6.34
N ALA A 204 -7.08 -23.91 6.80
CA ALA A 204 -7.22 -24.23 8.22
C ALA A 204 -5.87 -24.25 8.96
N ASP A 205 -4.83 -24.66 8.27
CA ASP A 205 -3.46 -24.69 8.81
C ASP A 205 -2.76 -23.39 8.44
N TYR A 206 -2.98 -22.36 9.25
CA TYR A 206 -2.41 -21.03 9.04
C TYR A 206 -1.35 -20.70 10.09
N ARG A 207 -0.44 -19.78 9.76
CA ARG A 207 0.62 -19.32 10.65
C ARG A 207 0.36 -17.90 11.11
N ILE A 208 0.19 -17.73 12.42
CA ILE A 208 0.03 -16.43 13.06
C ILE A 208 0.89 -16.36 14.34
N HIS A 209 1.56 -15.24 14.54
CA HIS A 209 2.34 -14.93 15.74
C HIS A 209 1.65 -13.83 16.52
N ILE A 210 1.17 -14.17 17.73
CA ILE A 210 0.50 -13.20 18.58
C ILE A 210 1.48 -12.68 19.62
N ASP A 211 1.81 -11.39 19.50
CA ASP A 211 2.66 -10.71 20.48
C ASP A 211 2.09 -10.75 21.89
N LYS A 212 2.95 -10.58 22.87
CA LYS A 212 2.55 -10.35 24.25
C LYS A 212 2.47 -8.84 24.55
N GLU A 213 1.47 -8.46 25.32
CA GLU A 213 1.33 -7.09 25.82
C GLU A 213 1.20 -7.07 27.34
N LYS A 214 1.59 -5.95 27.95
CA LYS A 214 1.46 -5.73 29.40
C LYS A 214 0.00 -5.56 29.76
N SER A 215 -0.51 -6.39 30.68
CA SER A 215 -1.80 -6.21 31.30
C SER A 215 -1.57 -5.86 32.77
N TYR A 216 -1.74 -4.56 33.09
CA TYR A 216 -1.56 -4.09 34.46
C TYR A 216 -2.64 -4.63 35.38
N ASN A 217 -2.21 -5.12 36.53
CA ASN A 217 -3.08 -5.63 37.58
C ASN A 217 -3.99 -4.53 38.12
N ARG A 218 -5.22 -4.88 38.47
CA ARG A 218 -6.12 -3.91 39.07
C ARG A 218 -5.52 -3.38 40.39
N GLY A 219 -5.40 -2.07 40.51
CA GLY A 219 -4.77 -1.42 41.65
C GLY A 219 -3.24 -1.46 41.63
N LEU A 220 -2.61 -1.90 40.52
CA LEU A 220 -1.16 -1.90 40.26
C LEU A 220 -0.36 -2.67 41.31
N LYS A 221 -0.98 -3.67 41.96
CA LYS A 221 -0.38 -4.54 43.00
C LYS A 221 -0.29 -5.98 42.53
N PRO A 222 0.63 -6.79 43.09
CA PRO A 222 0.75 -8.17 42.72
C PRO A 222 -0.50 -8.96 43.15
N TYR A 223 -0.99 -9.84 42.25
CA TYR A 223 -2.08 -10.77 42.56
C TYR A 223 -1.61 -12.02 43.27
N ARG A 224 -0.35 -12.45 42.99
CA ARG A 224 0.26 -13.67 43.56
C ARG A 224 -0.54 -14.93 43.24
N PHE A 225 -1.16 -15.00 42.05
CA PHE A 225 -1.84 -16.23 41.63
C PHE A 225 -0.82 -17.36 41.33
N LYS A 226 -1.11 -18.54 41.79
CA LYS A 226 -0.26 -19.70 41.54
C LYS A 226 -0.19 -20.00 40.03
N GLY A 227 1.04 -20.06 39.50
CA GLY A 227 1.29 -20.40 38.09
C GLY A 227 1.17 -19.20 37.14
N VAL A 228 0.97 -18.00 37.64
CA VAL A 228 0.99 -16.75 36.85
C VAL A 228 2.29 -16.02 37.15
N GLU A 229 3.07 -15.78 36.11
CA GLU A 229 4.29 -14.96 36.19
C GLU A 229 3.88 -13.49 36.16
N GLU A 230 4.32 -12.72 37.14
CA GLU A 230 4.04 -11.31 37.29
C GLU A 230 5.33 -10.50 37.22
N PHE A 231 5.24 -9.31 36.65
CA PHE A 231 6.36 -8.38 36.47
C PHE A 231 6.00 -7.04 37.09
N GLU A 232 6.99 -6.22 37.40
CA GLU A 232 6.82 -4.89 37.93
C GLU A 232 7.63 -3.89 37.09
N ASP A 233 7.05 -2.73 36.81
CA ASP A 233 7.74 -1.58 36.25
C ASP A 233 7.32 -0.30 36.98
N GLU A 234 7.75 0.87 36.46
CA GLU A 234 7.45 2.18 37.05
C GLU A 234 5.96 2.48 37.23
N THR A 235 5.09 1.84 36.41
CA THR A 235 3.63 1.98 36.49
C THR A 235 3.04 1.09 37.58
N GLY A 236 3.60 -0.12 37.76
CA GLY A 236 3.15 -1.09 38.73
C GLY A 236 3.22 -2.53 38.25
N TRP A 237 2.51 -3.42 38.92
CA TRP A 237 2.52 -4.84 38.60
C TRP A 237 1.65 -5.19 37.41
N TYR A 238 2.18 -6.04 36.53
CA TYR A 238 1.49 -6.52 35.33
C TYR A 238 1.81 -7.99 35.02
N THR A 239 0.98 -8.59 34.18
CA THR A 239 1.21 -9.88 33.55
C THR A 239 1.38 -9.70 32.05
N LEU A 240 2.05 -10.62 31.37
CA LEU A 240 2.09 -10.68 29.90
C LEU A 240 0.93 -11.53 29.41
N VAL A 241 0.05 -10.92 28.65
CA VAL A 241 -1.09 -11.56 27.99
C VAL A 241 -0.93 -11.51 26.47
N ASN A 242 -1.69 -12.34 25.76
CA ASN A 242 -1.75 -12.20 24.32
C ASN A 242 -2.29 -10.82 23.96
N ALA A 243 -1.71 -10.20 22.94
CA ALA A 243 -2.14 -8.91 22.42
C ALA A 243 -3.62 -8.98 21.99
N LYS A 244 -4.34 -7.89 22.23
CA LYS A 244 -5.76 -7.76 21.92
C LYS A 244 -5.96 -7.30 20.48
N ASP A 245 -7.21 -7.33 20.04
CA ASP A 245 -7.66 -6.91 18.71
C ASP A 245 -7.92 -5.39 18.59
N VAL A 246 -7.78 -4.63 19.68
CA VAL A 246 -7.82 -3.15 19.66
C VAL A 246 -6.40 -2.60 19.77
N TRP A 247 -5.90 -2.06 18.66
CA TRP A 247 -4.52 -1.57 18.55
C TRP A 247 -4.46 -0.05 18.64
N GLN A 248 -3.81 0.45 19.67
CA GLN A 248 -3.60 1.88 19.88
C GLN A 248 -2.26 2.31 19.31
N ILE A 249 -2.26 2.71 18.05
CA ILE A 249 -1.08 3.19 17.32
C ILE A 249 -1.45 4.52 16.68
N ASP A 250 -0.77 5.61 17.02
CA ASP A 250 -1.10 6.92 16.47
C ASP A 250 -0.75 7.00 14.98
N MET A 251 -1.52 7.77 14.22
CA MET A 251 -1.22 8.08 12.81
C MET A 251 0.09 8.87 12.72
N VAL A 252 0.70 8.85 11.54
CA VAL A 252 1.92 9.64 11.27
C VAL A 252 1.64 11.13 11.50
N GLY A 253 2.25 11.69 12.54
CA GLY A 253 2.09 13.09 12.93
C GLY A 253 2.63 14.06 11.87
N ARG A 254 2.13 15.30 11.90
CA ARG A 254 2.57 16.34 10.94
C ARG A 254 4.06 16.67 11.03
N THR A 255 4.66 16.51 12.19
CA THR A 255 6.07 16.78 12.50
C THR A 255 6.91 15.52 12.62
N SER A 256 6.34 14.34 12.34
CA SER A 256 7.08 13.08 12.38
C SER A 256 8.14 13.03 11.29
N ALA A 257 9.34 12.55 11.63
CA ALA A 257 10.41 12.28 10.66
C ALA A 257 10.02 11.21 9.62
N GLU A 258 9.08 10.33 9.98
CA GLU A 258 8.53 9.30 9.10
C GLU A 258 7.68 9.87 7.96
N ARG A 259 7.20 11.13 8.11
CA ARG A 259 6.25 11.72 7.19
C ARG A 259 6.90 12.10 5.86
N ASN A 260 6.46 11.47 4.77
CA ASN A 260 6.93 11.76 3.40
C ASN A 260 5.98 12.65 2.58
N GLY A 261 4.85 13.08 3.15
CA GLY A 261 3.88 13.95 2.48
C GLY A 261 2.79 13.23 1.69
N TYR A 262 2.89 11.90 1.50
CA TYR A 262 1.83 11.13 0.86
C TYR A 262 0.56 11.11 1.72
N ALA A 263 -0.60 11.23 1.04
CA ALA A 263 -1.89 11.16 1.73
C ALA A 263 -2.08 9.75 2.31
N THR A 264 -2.75 9.68 3.47
CA THR A 264 -3.10 8.39 4.11
C THR A 264 -1.93 7.45 4.44
N GLN A 265 -0.68 7.98 4.49
CA GLN A 265 0.47 7.20 4.92
C GLN A 265 0.19 6.50 6.25
N LYS A 266 0.32 5.17 6.26
CA LYS A 266 0.18 4.37 7.48
C LYS A 266 1.47 4.43 8.32
N PRO A 267 1.39 4.40 9.66
CA PRO A 267 2.59 4.39 10.51
C PRO A 267 3.37 3.08 10.37
N LEU A 268 4.68 3.17 10.33
CA LEU A 268 5.58 2.00 10.19
C LEU A 268 5.34 0.99 11.33
N ALA A 269 5.05 1.47 12.54
CA ALA A 269 4.75 0.62 13.68
C ALA A 269 3.52 -0.30 13.46
N LEU A 270 2.50 0.18 12.72
CA LEU A 270 1.35 -0.64 12.35
C LEU A 270 1.77 -1.71 11.33
N MET A 271 2.56 -1.32 10.33
CA MET A 271 3.03 -2.24 9.28
C MET A 271 3.95 -3.32 9.88
N GLU A 272 4.90 -2.94 10.72
CA GLU A 272 5.79 -3.89 11.41
C GLU A 272 5.00 -4.89 12.27
N ARG A 273 3.94 -4.45 12.94
CA ARG A 273 3.09 -5.34 13.74
C ARG A 273 2.38 -6.37 12.88
N ILE A 274 1.82 -5.98 11.74
CA ILE A 274 1.18 -6.88 10.77
C ILE A 274 2.20 -7.89 10.22
N VAL A 275 3.37 -7.41 9.79
CA VAL A 275 4.45 -8.27 9.24
C VAL A 275 4.89 -9.30 10.26
N LYS A 276 5.16 -8.90 11.51
CA LYS A 276 5.57 -9.81 12.60
C LYS A 276 4.49 -10.83 12.94
N ALA A 277 3.21 -10.43 12.92
CA ALA A 277 2.10 -11.32 13.21
C ALA A 277 1.90 -12.40 12.13
N SER A 278 2.31 -12.16 10.89
CA SER A 278 1.91 -12.98 9.74
C SER A 278 3.04 -13.73 9.05
N SER A 279 4.30 -13.44 9.37
CA SER A 279 5.43 -13.94 8.59
C SER A 279 6.70 -14.10 9.40
N GLU A 280 7.66 -14.83 8.85
CA GLU A 280 9.02 -15.02 9.35
C GLU A 280 10.05 -14.46 8.37
N GLU A 281 11.30 -14.36 8.80
CA GLU A 281 12.41 -13.94 7.94
C GLU A 281 12.53 -14.84 6.69
N GLY A 282 12.72 -14.23 5.53
CA GLY A 282 12.77 -14.92 4.22
C GLY A 282 11.41 -15.18 3.58
N ASP A 283 10.29 -15.07 4.30
CA ASP A 283 8.95 -15.18 3.70
C ASP A 283 8.70 -14.07 2.66
N LEU A 284 7.93 -14.39 1.63
CA LEU A 284 7.43 -13.41 0.67
C LEU A 284 6.11 -12.82 1.15
N ILE A 285 6.06 -11.48 1.22
CA ILE A 285 4.86 -10.74 1.61
C ILE A 285 4.49 -9.71 0.54
N GLY A 286 3.21 -9.36 0.44
CA GLY A 286 2.70 -8.49 -0.63
C GLY A 286 1.83 -7.34 -0.15
N ASP A 287 1.92 -6.20 -0.88
CA ASP A 287 1.02 -5.05 -0.75
C ASP A 287 0.70 -4.50 -2.15
N PHE A 288 -0.52 -4.78 -2.63
CA PHE A 288 -0.93 -4.42 -3.99
C PHE A 288 -1.70 -3.09 -4.06
N CYS A 289 -1.67 -2.31 -2.98
CA CYS A 289 -2.10 -0.92 -2.90
C CYS A 289 -1.07 -0.13 -2.07
N CYS A 290 0.23 -0.28 -2.41
CA CYS A 290 1.31 0.00 -1.48
C CYS A 290 1.52 1.50 -1.15
N GLY A 291 0.86 2.40 -1.86
CA GLY A 291 1.00 3.82 -1.65
C GLY A 291 2.48 4.23 -1.58
N SER A 292 2.88 4.91 -0.51
CA SER A 292 4.28 5.31 -0.32
C SER A 292 5.20 4.19 0.23
N GLY A 293 4.78 2.92 0.21
CA GLY A 293 5.65 1.76 0.46
C GLY A 293 5.95 1.45 1.92
N GLY A 294 5.11 1.90 2.87
CA GLY A 294 5.35 1.65 4.30
C GLY A 294 5.37 0.17 4.68
N PHE A 295 4.49 -0.66 4.07
CA PHE A 295 4.48 -2.09 4.31
C PHE A 295 5.71 -2.79 3.71
N LEU A 296 6.16 -2.37 2.53
CA LEU A 296 7.37 -2.90 1.88
C LEU A 296 8.62 -2.59 2.72
N GLU A 297 8.75 -1.34 3.21
CA GLU A 297 9.84 -0.94 4.12
C GLU A 297 9.84 -1.77 5.40
N ALA A 298 8.66 -1.96 6.03
CA ALA A 298 8.54 -2.78 7.23
C ALA A 298 8.96 -4.24 6.97
N GLY A 299 8.55 -4.81 5.83
CA GLY A 299 8.94 -6.14 5.41
C GLY A 299 10.44 -6.26 5.21
N ALA A 300 11.03 -5.38 4.41
CA ALA A 300 12.46 -5.35 4.13
C ALA A 300 13.30 -5.19 5.41
N LYS A 301 12.94 -4.26 6.28
CA LYS A 301 13.58 -4.03 7.58
C LYS A 301 13.57 -5.26 8.49
N LEU A 302 12.54 -6.08 8.37
CA LEU A 302 12.36 -7.31 9.15
C LEU A 302 12.86 -8.56 8.42
N GLY A 303 13.61 -8.45 7.33
CA GLY A 303 14.20 -9.57 6.59
C GLY A 303 13.21 -10.37 5.74
N ARG A 304 12.04 -9.79 5.40
CA ARG A 304 11.06 -10.41 4.50
C ARG A 304 11.36 -10.02 3.07
N ARG A 305 11.04 -10.90 2.13
CA ARG A 305 10.97 -10.57 0.71
C ARG A 305 9.65 -9.87 0.45
N THR A 306 9.64 -8.83 -0.39
CA THR A 306 8.43 -8.04 -0.60
C THR A 306 8.08 -7.89 -2.07
N ALA A 307 6.78 -7.90 -2.38
CA ALA A 307 6.27 -7.47 -3.67
C ALA A 307 5.15 -6.44 -3.45
N GLY A 308 5.25 -5.30 -4.13
CA GLY A 308 4.24 -4.26 -4.01
C GLY A 308 3.95 -3.56 -5.31
N CYS A 309 2.74 -3.02 -5.42
CA CYS A 309 2.41 -2.17 -6.55
C CYS A 309 1.54 -0.98 -6.16
N ASP A 310 1.66 0.07 -6.96
CA ASP A 310 0.75 1.21 -6.97
C ASP A 310 0.67 1.78 -8.39
N ARG A 311 -0.50 2.32 -8.74
CA ARG A 311 -0.72 2.96 -10.04
C ARG A 311 -0.14 4.36 -10.11
N SER A 312 -0.06 5.06 -8.97
CA SER A 312 0.43 6.43 -8.88
C SER A 312 1.96 6.48 -9.07
N MET A 313 2.43 7.30 -10.02
CA MET A 313 3.86 7.57 -10.19
C MET A 313 4.52 8.05 -8.90
N LEU A 314 3.86 8.99 -8.22
CA LEU A 314 4.39 9.54 -6.96
C LEU A 314 4.45 8.47 -5.86
N ALA A 315 3.42 7.62 -5.74
CA ALA A 315 3.42 6.52 -4.79
C ALA A 315 4.59 5.56 -5.06
N ALA A 316 4.73 5.09 -6.31
CA ALA A 316 5.80 4.20 -6.71
C ALA A 316 7.20 4.83 -6.48
N ALA A 317 7.38 6.11 -6.79
CA ALA A 317 8.63 6.83 -6.54
C ALA A 317 8.97 6.94 -5.04
N LEU A 318 7.97 7.21 -4.19
CA LEU A 318 8.17 7.28 -2.74
C LEU A 318 8.45 5.90 -2.14
N ALA A 319 7.77 4.85 -2.62
CA ALA A 319 8.03 3.47 -2.22
C ALA A 319 9.46 3.04 -2.62
N GLU A 320 9.88 3.37 -3.84
CA GLU A 320 11.22 3.11 -4.33
C GLU A 320 12.28 3.84 -3.50
N LYS A 321 12.04 5.13 -3.19
CA LYS A 321 12.95 5.90 -2.33
C LYS A 321 13.14 5.27 -0.96
N ARG A 322 12.08 4.70 -0.35
CA ARG A 322 12.20 3.99 0.93
C ARG A 322 13.12 2.77 0.84
N LEU A 323 13.00 1.98 -0.22
CA LEU A 323 13.87 0.82 -0.45
C LEU A 323 15.32 1.26 -0.66
N LEU A 324 15.53 2.31 -1.45
CA LEU A 324 16.86 2.91 -1.68
C LEU A 324 17.49 3.45 -0.38
N ASP A 325 16.76 4.27 0.37
CA ASP A 325 17.25 4.87 1.61
C ASP A 325 17.58 3.81 2.67
N GLY A 326 16.85 2.68 2.67
CA GLY A 326 17.11 1.53 3.53
C GLY A 326 18.23 0.63 3.05
N GLY A 327 18.78 0.85 1.85
CA GLY A 327 19.82 0.01 1.24
C GLY A 327 19.32 -1.37 0.81
N TYR A 328 18.01 -1.53 0.58
CA TYR A 328 17.40 -2.81 0.20
C TYR A 328 17.50 -3.01 -1.32
N PRO A 329 18.10 -4.11 -1.81
CA PRO A 329 18.14 -4.42 -3.23
C PRO A 329 16.72 -4.70 -3.77
N TYR A 330 16.32 -4.01 -4.82
CA TYR A 330 15.00 -4.17 -5.42
C TYR A 330 15.07 -4.20 -6.94
N GLN A 331 14.02 -4.71 -7.56
CA GLN A 331 13.77 -4.57 -8.98
C GLN A 331 12.42 -3.89 -9.21
N ARG A 332 12.45 -2.88 -10.08
CA ARG A 332 11.26 -2.14 -10.46
C ARG A 332 10.76 -2.56 -11.83
N TYR A 333 9.44 -2.66 -11.95
CA TYR A 333 8.73 -2.89 -13.20
C TYR A 333 7.69 -1.80 -13.42
N ASP A 334 7.40 -1.51 -14.66
CA ASP A 334 6.39 -0.55 -15.07
C ASP A 334 5.46 -1.22 -16.08
N MET A 335 4.20 -1.44 -15.69
CA MET A 335 3.18 -2.06 -16.54
C MET A 335 2.34 -1.02 -17.29
N ASP A 336 2.38 0.24 -16.88
CA ASP A 336 1.65 1.36 -17.49
C ASP A 336 2.57 2.23 -18.38
N ALA A 337 3.76 1.75 -18.71
CA ALA A 337 4.72 2.50 -19.50
C ALA A 337 4.23 2.71 -20.96
N GLU A 338 3.57 3.81 -21.21
CA GLU A 338 3.80 4.53 -22.49
C GLU A 338 5.27 4.96 -22.44
N SER A 339 6.03 4.62 -23.51
CA SER A 339 7.48 4.83 -23.62
C SER A 339 7.93 6.12 -22.92
N LEU A 340 8.82 5.98 -21.92
CA LEU A 340 9.44 7.14 -21.25
C LEU A 340 10.03 8.05 -22.34
N PRO A 341 9.70 9.34 -22.39
CA PRO A 341 10.29 10.25 -23.35
C PRO A 341 11.79 10.32 -23.11
N GLU A 342 12.61 9.90 -24.08
CA GLU A 342 14.04 10.12 -24.06
C GLU A 342 14.30 11.64 -24.13
N GLY A 343 15.06 12.19 -23.18
CA GLY A 343 15.72 13.50 -23.31
C GLY A 343 14.88 14.75 -23.12
N SER A 344 13.69 14.70 -22.54
CA SER A 344 13.03 15.93 -22.11
C SER A 344 13.41 16.27 -20.67
N ASP A 345 14.27 17.24 -20.46
CA ASP A 345 14.31 18.02 -19.23
C ASP A 345 12.88 18.43 -18.93
N GLY A 346 12.35 18.01 -17.76
CA GLY A 346 10.95 18.12 -17.42
C GLY A 346 10.42 19.53 -17.73
N ASP A 347 9.68 19.65 -18.83
CA ASP A 347 9.10 20.91 -19.26
C ASP A 347 7.98 21.30 -18.28
N PHE A 348 8.31 22.16 -17.32
CA PHE A 348 7.35 22.81 -16.43
C PHE A 348 6.50 23.88 -17.13
N THR A 349 6.47 23.86 -18.47
CA THR A 349 5.60 24.72 -19.25
C THR A 349 4.15 24.24 -19.13
N GLY A 350 3.27 25.03 -18.70
CA GLY A 350 1.83 24.96 -18.47
C GLY A 350 0.91 23.88 -19.10
N GLN A 351 1.44 22.88 -19.78
CA GLN A 351 0.70 21.75 -20.36
C GLN A 351 0.66 20.49 -19.46
N ASP A 352 1.46 20.46 -18.38
CA ASP A 352 1.46 19.35 -17.43
C ASP A 352 0.18 19.39 -16.59
N SER A 353 -0.67 18.38 -16.71
CA SER A 353 -1.93 18.25 -15.98
C SER A 353 -1.75 18.25 -14.46
N LEU A 354 -0.57 17.80 -13.95
CA LEU A 354 -0.19 17.82 -12.52
C LEU A 354 -0.09 19.27 -12.01
N LEU A 355 0.29 20.20 -12.84
CA LEU A 355 0.52 21.60 -12.48
C LEU A 355 -0.69 22.50 -12.77
N GLY A 356 -1.72 21.98 -13.44
CA GLY A 356 -2.92 22.74 -13.84
C GLY A 356 -3.69 23.38 -12.69
N GLY A 357 -3.59 22.77 -11.48
CA GLY A 357 -4.22 23.26 -10.25
C GLY A 357 -3.39 24.24 -9.41
N LEU A 358 -2.13 24.55 -9.80
CA LEU A 358 -1.28 25.47 -9.05
C LEU A 358 -1.72 26.92 -9.18
N LYS A 359 -1.60 27.69 -8.09
CA LYS A 359 -1.73 29.13 -8.13
C LYS A 359 -0.66 29.74 -9.06
N PRO A 360 -0.93 30.85 -9.76
CA PRO A 360 0.06 31.47 -10.64
C PRO A 360 1.42 31.74 -9.97
N ALA A 361 1.41 32.23 -8.71
CA ALA A 361 2.64 32.49 -7.95
C ALA A 361 3.46 31.23 -7.70
N ASP A 362 2.79 30.12 -7.32
CA ASP A 362 3.46 28.84 -7.05
C ASP A 362 4.05 28.26 -8.34
N ARG A 363 3.34 28.41 -9.47
CA ARG A 363 3.83 28.00 -10.80
C ARG A 363 5.06 28.80 -11.20
N THR A 364 5.04 30.12 -11.04
CA THR A 364 6.19 30.97 -11.34
C THR A 364 7.41 30.60 -10.48
N MET A 365 7.19 30.35 -9.19
CA MET A 365 8.26 29.91 -8.29
C MET A 365 8.81 28.54 -8.70
N LEU A 366 7.95 27.60 -9.05
CA LEU A 366 8.36 26.27 -9.51
C LEU A 366 9.20 26.35 -10.79
N GLN A 367 8.77 27.16 -11.77
CA GLN A 367 9.53 27.41 -13.00
C GLN A 367 10.89 28.04 -12.72
N ARG A 368 10.95 28.97 -11.77
CA ARG A 368 12.22 29.56 -11.33
C ARG A 368 13.14 28.54 -10.68
N ILE A 369 12.62 27.71 -9.77
CA ILE A 369 13.41 26.62 -9.16
C ILE A 369 13.91 25.66 -10.26
N ALA A 370 13.04 25.26 -11.20
CA ALA A 370 13.42 24.37 -12.29
C ALA A 370 14.55 24.91 -13.15
N SER A 371 14.58 26.24 -13.41
CA SER A 371 15.60 26.87 -14.24
C SER A 371 16.89 27.20 -13.48
N GLU A 372 16.79 27.64 -12.22
CA GLU A 372 17.95 28.16 -11.46
C GLU A 372 18.54 27.13 -10.48
N ASP A 373 17.73 26.18 -10.00
CA ASP A 373 18.14 25.12 -9.06
C ASP A 373 17.41 23.79 -9.35
N PRO A 374 17.61 23.19 -10.54
CA PRO A 374 16.91 21.96 -10.92
C PRO A 374 17.15 20.78 -9.95
N GLN A 375 18.29 20.80 -9.23
CA GLN A 375 18.60 19.78 -8.23
C GLN A 375 17.62 19.77 -7.05
N ALA A 376 17.01 20.91 -6.72
CA ALA A 376 15.97 21.00 -5.68
C ALA A 376 14.69 20.20 -6.03
N LEU A 377 14.52 19.83 -7.30
CA LEU A 377 13.40 19.00 -7.77
C LEU A 377 13.74 17.51 -7.81
N VAL A 378 14.98 17.11 -7.58
CA VAL A 378 15.38 15.70 -7.64
C VAL A 378 14.96 15.00 -6.36
N LEU A 379 14.17 13.94 -6.48
CA LEU A 379 13.82 13.05 -5.38
C LEU A 379 14.95 12.04 -5.11
N PHE A 380 15.45 11.40 -6.18
CA PHE A 380 16.63 10.52 -6.16
C PHE A 380 17.14 10.24 -7.58
N GLU A 381 18.34 9.67 -7.67
CA GLU A 381 18.96 9.18 -8.91
C GLU A 381 19.44 7.74 -8.71
N THR A 382 19.35 6.93 -9.76
CA THR A 382 19.83 5.54 -9.76
C THR A 382 20.61 5.25 -11.04
N ALA A 383 21.61 4.36 -10.95
CA ALA A 383 22.27 3.81 -12.14
C ALA A 383 21.41 2.73 -12.78
N LEU A 384 21.37 2.70 -14.10
CA LEU A 384 20.75 1.64 -14.89
C LEU A 384 21.80 0.58 -15.31
N PRO A 385 21.37 -0.67 -15.59
CA PRO A 385 22.30 -1.74 -15.98
C PRO A 385 23.11 -1.44 -17.25
N ASP A 386 22.60 -0.58 -18.13
CA ASP A 386 23.25 -0.15 -19.37
C ASP A 386 24.22 1.05 -19.18
N GLY A 387 24.45 1.46 -17.94
CA GLY A 387 25.34 2.56 -17.58
C GLY A 387 24.70 3.95 -17.64
N ARG A 388 23.45 4.06 -18.11
CA ARG A 388 22.70 5.34 -18.02
C ARG A 388 22.30 5.63 -16.58
N ARG A 389 21.90 6.86 -16.32
CA ARG A 389 21.34 7.28 -15.01
C ARG A 389 19.85 7.58 -15.15
N ARG A 390 19.05 7.10 -14.21
CA ARG A 390 17.64 7.45 -14.08
C ARG A 390 17.49 8.47 -12.97
N LYS A 391 16.91 9.59 -13.28
CA LYS A 391 16.57 10.68 -12.35
C LYS A 391 15.07 10.68 -12.12
N VAL A 392 14.65 10.71 -10.88
CA VAL A 392 13.25 10.78 -10.48
C VAL A 392 13.03 12.09 -9.75
N ASP A 393 12.05 12.88 -10.18
CA ASP A 393 11.74 14.16 -9.55
C ASP A 393 10.77 13.99 -8.37
N VAL A 394 10.57 15.06 -7.63
CA VAL A 394 9.67 15.12 -6.46
C VAL A 394 8.20 14.88 -6.79
N PHE A 395 7.82 14.83 -8.05
CA PHE A 395 6.49 14.50 -8.56
C PHE A 395 6.38 13.04 -9.04
N GLY A 396 7.49 12.29 -8.98
CA GLY A 396 7.59 10.91 -9.44
C GLY A 396 7.88 10.78 -10.94
N ARG A 397 8.08 11.89 -11.67
CA ARG A 397 8.42 11.85 -13.09
C ARG A 397 9.86 11.36 -13.28
N GLU A 398 10.10 10.65 -14.36
CA GLU A 398 11.36 9.98 -14.64
C GLU A 398 12.01 10.55 -15.88
N THR A 399 13.33 10.72 -15.83
CA THR A 399 14.17 11.10 -16.95
C THR A 399 15.39 10.18 -16.99
N VAL A 400 15.72 9.65 -18.17
CA VAL A 400 16.93 8.85 -18.38
C VAL A 400 17.99 9.74 -19.02
N ILE A 401 19.16 9.83 -18.38
CA ILE A 401 20.28 10.67 -18.81
C ILE A 401 21.40 9.76 -19.31
N SER A 402 21.92 10.05 -20.51
CA SER A 402 23.09 9.35 -21.05
C SER A 402 24.37 9.81 -20.32
N CYS A 403 25.33 8.91 -20.08
CA CYS A 403 26.60 9.21 -19.40
C CYS A 403 27.53 10.18 -20.16
N THR A 404 27.11 10.70 -21.33
CA THR A 404 27.93 11.57 -22.18
C THR A 404 27.79 13.05 -21.89
N GLU A 405 26.96 13.47 -20.92
CA GLU A 405 26.70 14.90 -20.65
C GLU A 405 27.43 15.48 -19.40
N ASP A 406 28.22 14.67 -18.68
CA ASP A 406 29.00 15.12 -17.52
C ASP A 406 30.51 15.22 -17.82
N ALA A 407 30.92 15.72 -19.01
CA ALA A 407 32.33 16.00 -19.34
C ALA A 407 32.56 17.49 -19.60
#